data_d739390bfb9f39bae643749b2d3dfb4b
#
_entry.id   d739390bfb9f39bae643749b2d3dfb4b
#
_cell.length_a   1.000
_cell.length_b   1.000
_cell.length_c   1.000
_cell.angle_alpha   90.00
_cell.angle_beta   90.00
_cell.angle_gamma   90.00
#
_symmetry.space_group_name_H-M   'P 1'
#
loop_
_entity.id
_entity.type
_entity.pdbx_description
1 polymer ?
#
loop_
_entity_poly.entity_id
_entity_poly.type
_entity_poly.pdbx_seq_one_letter_code
_entity_poly.pdbx_strand_id
1 'polypeptide(L)'
;MPPPTGELASARQAVTRAEGADADQYAPQELGTARTELSQAQAAMSAGDQDEARRLSLASAADADLAWAKSREALATGELNQRRAEVTELRGRLQEAQP
;
A
#
# COMPACT_ATOMS: atom_id res chain seq x y z
N MET A 1 12.34 26.22 -11.88
CA MET A 1 11.43 25.07 -11.81
C MET A 1 10.18 25.41 -11.06
N PRO A 2 9.01 24.96 -11.53
CA PRO A 2 7.78 25.19 -10.77
C PRO A 2 7.80 24.44 -9.44
N PRO A 3 7.03 24.86 -8.43
CA PRO A 3 6.90 24.14 -7.18
C PRO A 3 6.38 22.72 -7.39
N PRO A 4 6.78 21.74 -6.55
CA PRO A 4 6.38 20.35 -6.72
C PRO A 4 4.97 20.04 -6.17
N THR A 5 3.99 20.86 -6.54
CA THR A 5 2.61 20.70 -6.10
C THR A 5 1.97 19.44 -6.65
N GLY A 6 2.28 19.09 -7.91
CA GLY A 6 1.80 17.88 -8.55
C GLY A 6 2.37 16.63 -7.90
N GLU A 7 3.67 16.63 -7.62
CA GLU A 7 4.34 15.51 -6.96
C GLU A 7 3.81 15.31 -5.55
N LEU A 8 3.57 16.39 -4.82
CA LEU A 8 3.01 16.32 -3.47
C LEU A 8 1.58 15.76 -3.50
N ALA A 9 0.76 16.21 -4.44
CA ALA A 9 -0.60 15.70 -4.60
C ALA A 9 -0.61 14.21 -4.96
N SER A 10 0.30 13.79 -5.84
CA SER A 10 0.45 12.38 -6.22
C SER A 10 0.86 11.53 -5.02
N ALA A 11 1.76 12.03 -4.16
CA ALA A 11 2.16 11.33 -2.95
C ALA A 11 0.98 11.16 -2.00
N ARG A 12 0.16 12.19 -1.80
CA ARG A 12 -1.05 12.09 -0.97
C ARG A 12 -2.02 11.05 -1.50
N GLN A 13 -2.23 11.02 -2.81
CA GLN A 13 -3.10 10.05 -3.45
C GLN A 13 -2.58 8.62 -3.28
N ALA A 14 -1.26 8.43 -3.43
CA ALA A 14 -0.63 7.13 -3.28
C ALA A 14 -0.77 6.61 -1.84
N VAL A 15 -0.56 7.46 -0.84
CA VAL A 15 -0.75 7.10 0.57
C VAL A 15 -2.20 6.73 0.84
N THR A 16 -3.15 7.53 0.36
CA THR A 16 -4.59 7.26 0.51
C THR A 16 -4.97 5.92 -0.13
N ARG A 17 -4.44 5.64 -1.32
CA ARG A 17 -4.69 4.38 -2.02
C ARG A 17 -4.17 3.19 -1.23
N ALA A 18 -2.96 3.30 -0.66
CA ALA A 18 -2.39 2.25 0.18
C ALA A 18 -3.22 2.02 1.43
N GLU A 19 -3.68 3.08 2.06
CA GLU A 19 -4.58 2.99 3.23
C GLU A 19 -5.88 2.28 2.87
N GLY A 20 -6.43 2.56 1.70
CA GLY A 20 -7.63 1.89 1.19
C GLY A 20 -7.44 0.41 0.90
N ALA A 21 -6.20 -0.05 0.73
CA ALA A 21 -5.86 -1.46 0.55
C ALA A 21 -5.44 -2.13 1.85
N ASP A 22 -5.71 -1.53 2.99
CA ASP A 22 -5.37 -2.03 4.33
C ASP A 22 -3.86 -2.20 4.55
N ALA A 23 -3.06 -1.27 4.00
CA ALA A 23 -1.61 -1.31 4.14
C ALA A 23 -1.14 -1.12 5.58
N ASP A 24 -1.96 -0.52 6.44
CA ASP A 24 -1.67 -0.43 7.87
C ASP A 24 -1.60 -1.82 8.52
N GLN A 25 -2.32 -2.79 7.97
CA GLN A 25 -2.31 -4.17 8.43
C GLN A 25 -1.26 -5.02 7.71
N TYR A 26 -1.16 -4.89 6.38
CA TYR A 26 -0.38 -5.83 5.55
C TYR A 26 0.98 -5.31 5.12
N ALA A 27 1.22 -3.99 5.21
CA ALA A 27 2.49 -3.37 4.85
C ALA A 27 2.76 -2.16 5.75
N PRO A 28 2.75 -2.35 7.09
CA PRO A 28 2.83 -1.22 8.02
C PRO A 28 4.15 -0.46 7.95
N GLN A 29 5.26 -1.14 7.66
CA GLN A 29 6.56 -0.48 7.58
C GLN A 29 6.63 0.46 6.36
N GLU A 30 6.23 -0.03 5.21
CA GLU A 30 6.25 0.75 3.97
C GLU A 30 5.26 1.93 4.05
N LEU A 31 4.08 1.69 4.60
CA LEU A 31 3.10 2.75 4.78
C LEU A 31 3.59 3.80 5.77
N GLY A 32 4.20 3.37 6.87
CA GLY A 32 4.78 4.28 7.87
C GLY A 32 5.87 5.15 7.28
N THR A 33 6.76 4.57 6.48
CA THR A 33 7.82 5.31 5.77
C THR A 33 7.20 6.33 4.81
N ALA A 34 6.20 5.91 4.03
CA ALA A 34 5.54 6.80 3.07
C ALA A 34 4.87 7.98 3.77
N ARG A 35 4.20 7.75 4.90
CA ARG A 35 3.55 8.80 5.69
C ARG A 35 4.57 9.78 6.27
N THR A 36 5.69 9.28 6.77
CA THR A 36 6.76 10.13 7.30
C THR A 36 7.34 11.01 6.19
N GLU A 37 7.63 10.44 5.04
CA GLU A 37 8.14 11.18 3.90
C GLU A 37 7.15 12.21 3.39
N LEU A 38 5.86 11.89 3.38
CA LEU A 38 4.81 12.84 3.00
C LEU A 38 4.78 14.03 3.96
N SER A 39 4.85 13.78 5.25
CA SER A 39 4.88 14.82 6.27
C SER A 39 6.11 15.72 6.11
N GLN A 40 7.27 15.12 5.88
CA GLN A 40 8.51 15.87 5.64
C GLN A 40 8.44 16.66 4.33
N ALA A 41 7.81 16.12 3.29
CA ALA A 41 7.60 16.83 2.03
C ALA A 41 6.75 18.07 2.22
N GLN A 42 5.68 17.96 3.01
CA GLN A 42 4.81 19.08 3.33
C GLN A 42 5.56 20.16 4.12
N ALA A 43 6.39 19.75 5.07
CA ALA A 43 7.21 20.69 5.85
C ALA A 43 8.24 21.39 4.97
N ALA A 44 8.90 20.67 4.08
CA ALA A 44 9.86 21.25 3.13
C ALA A 44 9.17 22.24 2.19
N MET A 45 7.97 21.92 1.71
CA MET A 45 7.20 22.82 0.86
C MET A 45 6.89 24.13 1.61
N SER A 46 6.45 24.04 2.85
CA SER A 46 6.14 25.21 3.69
C SER A 46 7.38 26.06 3.97
N ALA A 47 8.55 25.42 4.06
CA ALA A 47 9.81 26.11 4.30
C ALA A 47 10.43 26.73 3.04
N GLY A 48 9.82 26.47 1.86
CA GLY A 48 10.34 26.96 0.60
C GLY A 48 11.46 26.11 0.00
N ASP A 49 11.75 24.94 0.60
CA ASP A 49 12.76 24.02 0.09
C ASP A 49 12.13 23.10 -0.96
N GLN A 50 12.00 23.61 -2.18
CA GLN A 50 11.27 22.92 -3.24
C GLN A 50 11.96 21.65 -3.71
N ASP A 51 13.30 21.64 -3.76
CA ASP A 51 14.04 20.45 -4.19
C ASP A 51 13.85 19.31 -3.22
N GLU A 52 13.93 19.58 -1.92
CA GLU A 52 13.70 18.58 -0.87
C GLU A 52 12.25 18.12 -0.88
N ALA A 53 11.30 19.05 -1.05
CA ALA A 53 9.88 18.70 -1.14
C ALA A 53 9.60 17.76 -2.33
N ARG A 54 10.24 18.00 -3.47
CA ARG A 54 10.10 17.14 -4.64
C ARG A 54 10.67 15.76 -4.38
N ARG A 55 11.89 15.70 -3.84
CA ARG A 55 12.56 14.43 -3.52
C ARG A 55 11.72 13.58 -2.55
N LEU A 56 11.23 14.19 -1.49
CA LEU A 56 10.44 13.50 -0.48
C LEU A 56 9.07 13.08 -1.01
N SER A 57 8.45 13.90 -1.86
CA SER A 57 7.18 13.55 -2.49
C SER A 57 7.31 12.33 -3.39
N LEU A 58 8.38 12.28 -4.20
CA LEU A 58 8.63 11.13 -5.08
C LEU A 58 8.92 9.88 -4.26
N ALA A 59 9.70 10.00 -3.18
CA ALA A 59 10.01 8.88 -2.29
C ALA A 59 8.74 8.37 -1.61
N SER A 60 7.91 9.27 -1.10
CA SER A 60 6.64 8.92 -0.44
C SER A 60 5.72 8.16 -1.39
N ALA A 61 5.57 8.65 -2.63
CA ALA A 61 4.72 7.99 -3.62
C ALA A 61 5.23 6.58 -3.93
N ALA A 62 6.55 6.40 -4.08
CA ALA A 62 7.14 5.10 -4.37
C ALA A 62 6.93 4.11 -3.22
N ASP A 63 7.14 4.56 -1.97
CA ASP A 63 6.94 3.69 -0.81
C ASP A 63 5.47 3.37 -0.57
N ALA A 64 4.57 4.31 -0.86
CA ALA A 64 3.13 4.07 -0.79
C ALA A 64 2.67 3.07 -1.86
N ASP A 65 3.21 3.16 -3.07
CA ASP A 65 2.91 2.22 -4.14
C ASP A 65 3.39 0.81 -3.77
N LEU A 66 4.56 0.70 -3.14
CA LEU A 66 5.06 -0.57 -2.64
C LEU A 66 4.14 -1.13 -1.55
N ALA A 67 3.71 -0.29 -0.62
CA ALA A 67 2.78 -0.67 0.44
C ALA A 67 1.46 -1.19 -0.16
N TRP A 68 0.93 -0.50 -1.16
CA TRP A 68 -0.28 -0.91 -1.87
C TRP A 68 -0.10 -2.28 -2.52
N ALA A 69 1.01 -2.47 -3.24
CA ALA A 69 1.28 -3.73 -3.95
C ALA A 69 1.41 -4.91 -2.97
N LYS A 70 2.12 -4.71 -1.86
CA LYS A 70 2.26 -5.75 -0.82
C LYS A 70 0.92 -6.10 -0.19
N SER A 71 0.08 -5.11 0.05
CA SER A 71 -1.25 -5.33 0.61
C SER A 71 -2.14 -6.12 -0.34
N ARG A 72 -2.12 -5.77 -1.63
CA ARG A 72 -2.88 -6.50 -2.65
C ARG A 72 -2.42 -7.95 -2.75
N GLU A 73 -1.11 -8.18 -2.70
CA GLU A 73 -0.55 -9.53 -2.71
C GLU A 73 -0.99 -10.34 -1.49
N ALA A 74 -0.93 -9.75 -0.30
CA ALA A 74 -1.35 -10.43 0.93
C ALA A 74 -2.83 -10.81 0.90
N LEU A 75 -3.68 -9.91 0.41
CA LEU A 75 -5.12 -10.17 0.28
C LEU A 75 -5.40 -11.28 -0.73
N ALA A 76 -4.72 -11.27 -1.87
CA ALA A 76 -4.88 -12.30 -2.90
C ALA A 76 -4.41 -13.67 -2.39
N THR A 77 -3.30 -13.72 -1.67
CA THR A 77 -2.79 -14.95 -1.06
C THR A 77 -3.78 -15.50 -0.03
N GLY A 78 -4.36 -14.63 0.80
CA GLY A 78 -5.38 -15.02 1.76
C GLY A 78 -6.61 -15.61 1.11
N GLU A 79 -7.10 -14.98 0.03
CA GLU A 79 -8.24 -15.49 -0.72
C GLU A 79 -7.95 -16.85 -1.35
N LEU A 80 -6.75 -17.00 -1.94
CA LEU A 80 -6.34 -18.28 -2.53
C LEU A 80 -6.30 -19.40 -1.49
N ASN A 81 -5.72 -19.12 -0.33
CA ASN A 81 -5.63 -20.10 0.75
C ASN A 81 -7.02 -20.51 1.26
N GLN A 82 -7.95 -19.55 1.35
CA GLN A 82 -9.33 -19.82 1.75
C GLN A 82 -10.03 -20.71 0.73
N ARG A 83 -9.86 -20.43 -0.56
CA ARG A 83 -10.44 -21.24 -1.63
C ARG A 83 -9.90 -22.67 -1.62
N ARG A 84 -8.60 -22.83 -1.40
CA ARG A 84 -7.98 -24.15 -1.28
C ARG A 84 -8.54 -24.96 -0.10
N ALA A 85 -8.75 -24.30 1.04
CA ALA A 85 -9.34 -24.93 2.19
C ALA A 85 -10.77 -25.39 1.92
N GLU A 86 -11.58 -24.56 1.24
CA GLU A 86 -12.95 -24.89 0.85
C GLU A 86 -12.98 -26.09 -0.10
N VAL A 87 -12.08 -26.13 -1.08
CA VAL A 87 -11.99 -27.27 -2.01
C VAL A 87 -11.63 -28.55 -1.27
N THR A 88 -10.68 -28.49 -0.34
CA THR A 88 -10.29 -29.66 0.46
C THR A 88 -11.46 -30.18 1.28
N GLU A 89 -12.21 -29.30 1.91
CA GLU A 89 -13.40 -29.67 2.68
C GLU A 89 -14.45 -30.33 1.81
N LEU A 90 -14.75 -29.76 0.63
CA LEU A 90 -15.74 -30.32 -0.27
C LEU A 90 -15.32 -31.70 -0.78
N ARG A 91 -14.05 -31.89 -1.09
CA ARG A 91 -13.53 -33.21 -1.50
C ARG A 91 -13.67 -34.23 -0.40
N GLY A 92 -13.43 -33.84 0.84
CA GLY A 92 -13.63 -34.70 2.01
C GLY A 92 -15.07 -35.13 2.15
N ARG A 93 -16.02 -34.22 2.00
CA ARG A 93 -17.46 -34.51 2.06
C ARG A 93 -17.89 -35.48 0.97
N LEU A 94 -17.34 -35.30 -0.26
CA LEU A 94 -17.65 -36.19 -1.36
C LEU A 94 -17.16 -37.60 -1.10
N GLN A 95 -15.97 -37.75 -0.51
CA GLN A 95 -15.44 -39.06 -0.14
C GLN A 95 -16.28 -39.73 0.95
N GLU A 96 -16.74 -38.99 1.94
CA GLU A 96 -17.61 -39.52 3.00
C GLU A 96 -18.95 -39.95 2.47
N ALA A 97 -19.46 -39.33 1.41
CA ALA A 97 -20.74 -39.64 0.81
C ALA A 97 -20.71 -40.89 -0.08
N GLN A 98 -19.52 -41.39 -0.41
CA GLN A 98 -19.38 -42.58 -1.26
C GLN A 98 -19.55 -43.84 -0.44
N PRO A 99 -20.32 -44.85 -0.94
CA PRO A 99 -20.51 -46.12 -0.24
C PRO A 99 -19.23 -46.96 -0.18
#